data_6b7fa1a7278101fc128a2a5bd197c0a0
#
_entry.id   6b7fa1a7278101fc128a2a5bd197c0a0
#
_cell.length_a   1.000
_cell.length_b   1.000
_cell.length_c   1.000
_cell.angle_alpha   90.00
_cell.angle_beta   90.00
_cell.angle_gamma   90.00
#
_symmetry.space_group_name_H-M   'P 1'
#
loop_
_entity.id
_entity.type
_entity.pdbx_description
1 polymer ?
#
loop_
_entity_poly.entity_id
_entity_poly.type
_entity_poly.pdbx_seq_one_letter_code
_entity_poly.pdbx_strand_id
1 'polypeptide(L)'
;LWEFPIDKTFEIQVRTIFSEGWHEVEHDLRYKNKSDWADHMDLSRNLNGILATLETCDWAIINVLDRLAYQKYKNQDWNAMMRNHLRIHLENAPLSSAIVIFLITIIVLPKNSSELTERLSCCN
;
A
#
# COMPACT_ATOMS: atom_id res chain seq x y z
N LEU A 1 46.32 3.45 4.87
CA LEU A 1 44.94 3.55 4.42
C LEU A 1 44.09 2.85 5.46
N TRP A 2 43.28 3.63 6.22
CA TRP A 2 42.34 3.11 7.17
C TRP A 2 41.13 2.62 6.37
N GLU A 3 41.00 1.30 6.21
CA GLU A 3 39.76 0.70 5.72
C GLU A 3 38.72 0.77 6.86
N PHE A 4 37.87 1.77 6.81
CA PHE A 4 36.63 1.71 7.61
C PHE A 4 35.78 0.58 7.03
N PRO A 5 35.34 -0.39 7.82
CA PRO A 5 34.41 -1.39 7.36
C PRO A 5 33.07 -0.68 7.06
N ILE A 6 32.86 -0.38 5.80
CA ILE A 6 31.56 0.15 5.35
C ILE A 6 30.62 -1.04 5.35
N ASP A 7 29.62 -0.98 6.22
CA ASP A 7 28.51 -1.91 6.14
C ASP A 7 27.82 -1.70 4.79
N LYS A 8 27.83 -2.74 3.96
CA LYS A 8 27.21 -2.72 2.63
C LYS A 8 25.73 -3.07 2.69
N THR A 9 25.19 -3.34 3.87
CA THR A 9 23.76 -3.59 4.05
C THR A 9 23.00 -2.27 4.12
N PHE A 10 21.82 -2.27 3.52
CA PHE A 10 20.88 -1.16 3.63
C PHE A 10 19.48 -1.72 3.83
N GLU A 11 18.67 -0.99 4.57
CA GLU A 11 17.28 -1.32 4.83
C GLU A 11 16.39 -0.49 3.90
N ILE A 12 15.46 -1.15 3.21
CA ILE A 12 14.40 -0.48 2.45
C ILE A 12 13.12 -0.60 3.26
N GLN A 13 12.61 0.53 3.75
CA GLN A 13 11.32 0.59 4.44
C GLN A 13 10.25 1.05 3.46
N VAL A 14 9.20 0.23 3.31
CA VAL A 14 8.02 0.58 2.52
C VAL A 14 6.88 0.85 3.49
N ARG A 15 6.37 2.06 3.48
CA ARG A 15 5.33 2.51 4.41
C ARG A 15 4.22 3.24 3.66
N THR A 16 3.02 3.18 4.20
CA THR A 16 1.92 4.04 3.77
C THR A 16 2.03 5.40 4.47
N ILE A 17 1.30 6.39 3.98
CA ILE A 17 1.25 7.71 4.62
C ILE A 17 0.70 7.62 6.05
N PHE A 18 -0.24 6.71 6.30
CA PHE A 18 -0.80 6.51 7.65
C PHE A 18 0.19 5.78 8.56
N SER A 19 0.89 4.77 8.06
CA SER A 19 1.89 4.06 8.85
C SER A 19 3.12 4.93 9.15
N GLU A 20 3.50 5.82 8.25
CA GLU A 20 4.56 6.80 8.49
C GLU A 20 4.13 7.82 9.53
N GLY A 21 2.96 8.43 9.38
CA GLY A 21 2.42 9.36 10.37
C GLY A 21 2.27 8.72 11.75
N TRP A 22 1.82 7.45 11.81
CA TRP A 22 1.77 6.70 13.06
C TRP A 22 3.16 6.49 13.66
N HIS A 23 4.15 6.15 12.85
CA HIS A 23 5.52 5.92 13.32
C HIS A 23 6.09 7.16 14.02
N GLU A 24 5.87 8.34 13.44
CA GLU A 24 6.29 9.61 14.07
C GLU A 24 5.60 9.83 15.44
N VAL A 25 4.29 9.59 15.53
CA VAL A 25 3.53 9.70 16.77
C VAL A 25 4.05 8.70 17.82
N GLU A 26 4.20 7.44 17.44
CA GLU A 26 4.67 6.38 18.32
C GLU A 26 6.08 6.64 18.82
N HIS A 27 6.98 7.00 17.90
CA HIS A 27 8.38 7.20 18.22
C HIS A 27 8.61 8.45 19.06
N ASP A 28 8.03 9.58 18.68
CA ASP A 28 8.34 10.85 19.30
C ASP A 28 7.51 11.12 20.56
N LEU A 29 6.28 10.68 20.61
CA LEU A 29 5.39 10.99 21.73
C LEU A 29 5.28 9.84 22.75
N ARG A 30 5.39 8.58 22.34
CA ARG A 30 5.29 7.45 23.26
C ARG A 30 6.64 6.81 23.56
N TYR A 31 7.42 6.41 22.57
CA TYR A 31 8.67 5.70 22.78
C TYR A 31 9.71 6.55 23.50
N LYS A 32 9.91 7.81 23.09
CA LYS A 32 10.85 8.73 23.73
C LYS A 32 10.41 9.18 25.13
N ASN A 33 9.11 9.17 25.40
CA ASN A 33 8.53 9.66 26.66
C ASN A 33 7.85 8.51 27.44
N LYS A 34 8.48 7.34 27.54
CA LYS A 34 7.90 6.14 28.18
C LYS A 34 7.41 6.39 29.62
N SER A 35 8.08 7.26 30.36
CA SER A 35 7.70 7.63 31.73
C SER A 35 6.30 8.20 31.81
N ASP A 36 5.88 8.99 30.83
CA ASP A 36 4.58 9.65 30.82
C ASP A 36 3.42 8.66 30.59
N TRP A 37 3.74 7.48 30.06
CA TRP A 37 2.78 6.43 29.73
C TRP A 37 2.72 5.29 30.75
N ALA A 38 3.65 5.24 31.71
CA ALA A 38 3.83 4.09 32.60
C ALA A 38 2.57 3.75 33.38
N ASP A 39 1.85 4.76 33.87
CA ASP A 39 0.63 4.57 34.69
C ASP A 39 -0.68 4.76 33.89
N HIS A 40 -0.59 4.88 32.54
CA HIS A 40 -1.71 5.19 31.68
C HIS A 40 -1.97 4.09 30.63
N MET A 41 -2.20 2.86 31.10
CA MET A 41 -2.42 1.69 30.24
C MET A 41 -3.69 1.80 29.37
N ASP A 42 -4.72 2.46 29.87
CA ASP A 42 -5.95 2.75 29.16
C ASP A 42 -5.72 3.69 27.96
N LEU A 43 -4.97 4.77 28.16
CA LEU A 43 -4.59 5.69 27.10
C LEU A 43 -3.70 5.02 26.06
N SER A 44 -2.76 4.17 26.51
CA SER A 44 -1.91 3.38 25.62
C SER A 44 -2.73 2.42 24.75
N ARG A 45 -3.79 1.79 25.29
CA ARG A 45 -4.73 0.95 24.53
C ARG A 45 -5.53 1.78 23.53
N ASN A 46 -6.00 2.95 23.92
CA ASN A 46 -6.72 3.85 23.01
C ASN A 46 -5.84 4.25 21.83
N LEU A 47 -4.57 4.58 22.09
CA LEU A 47 -3.61 4.92 21.04
C LEU A 47 -3.39 3.74 20.08
N ASN A 48 -3.27 2.51 20.59
CA ASN A 48 -3.19 1.31 19.75
C ASN A 48 -4.48 1.08 18.93
N GLY A 49 -5.65 1.45 19.45
CA GLY A 49 -6.92 1.41 18.72
C GLY A 49 -6.94 2.37 17.53
N ILE A 50 -6.28 3.54 17.66
CA ILE A 50 -6.12 4.48 16.55
C ILE A 50 -5.25 3.85 15.45
N LEU A 51 -4.16 3.17 15.80
CA LEU A 51 -3.34 2.44 14.83
C LEU A 51 -4.19 1.45 14.02
N ALA A 52 -4.97 0.59 14.70
CA ALA A 52 -5.84 -0.38 14.03
C ALA A 52 -6.85 0.30 13.07
N THR A 53 -7.32 1.49 13.43
CA THR A 53 -8.19 2.28 12.56
C THR A 53 -7.45 2.80 11.32
N LEU A 54 -6.22 3.27 11.48
CA LEU A 54 -5.38 3.71 10.36
C LEU A 54 -5.06 2.57 9.39
N GLU A 55 -4.74 1.38 9.90
CA GLU A 55 -4.54 0.18 9.09
C GLU A 55 -5.81 -0.20 8.32
N THR A 56 -6.98 -0.09 8.95
CA THR A 56 -8.26 -0.31 8.29
C THR A 56 -8.50 0.70 7.17
N CYS A 57 -8.12 1.97 7.38
CA CYS A 57 -8.20 3.01 6.34
C CYS A 57 -7.29 2.71 5.15
N ASP A 58 -6.05 2.24 5.39
CA ASP A 58 -5.15 1.81 4.33
C ASP A 58 -5.79 0.73 3.44
N TRP A 59 -6.33 -0.32 4.07
CA TRP A 59 -7.04 -1.39 3.36
C TRP A 59 -8.27 -0.88 2.59
N ALA A 60 -9.04 0.02 3.19
CA ALA A 60 -10.22 0.58 2.53
C ALA A 60 -9.84 1.37 1.26
N ILE A 61 -8.77 2.17 1.30
CA ILE A 61 -8.26 2.91 0.13
C ILE A 61 -7.81 1.94 -0.96
N ILE A 62 -7.05 0.90 -0.61
CA ILE A 62 -6.61 -0.12 -1.55
C ILE A 62 -7.80 -0.74 -2.27
N ASN A 63 -8.82 -1.16 -1.52
CA ASN A 63 -10.03 -1.77 -2.08
C ASN A 63 -10.78 -0.83 -3.03
N VAL A 64 -10.90 0.45 -2.69
CA VAL A 64 -11.55 1.44 -3.55
C VAL A 64 -10.80 1.60 -4.87
N LEU A 65 -9.46 1.72 -4.81
CA LEU A 65 -8.62 1.88 -6.00
C LEU A 65 -8.62 0.62 -6.88
N ASP A 66 -8.60 -0.57 -6.29
CA ASP A 66 -8.68 -1.83 -7.05
C ASP A 66 -10.05 -1.99 -7.73
N ARG A 67 -11.14 -1.63 -7.05
CA ARG A 67 -12.49 -1.62 -7.66
C ARG A 67 -12.57 -0.62 -8.81
N LEU A 68 -11.99 0.57 -8.66
CA LEU A 68 -11.94 1.56 -9.73
C LEU A 68 -11.09 1.05 -10.89
N ALA A 69 -9.94 0.44 -10.64
CA ALA A 69 -9.10 -0.17 -11.66
C ALA A 69 -9.88 -1.23 -12.45
N TYR A 70 -10.65 -2.08 -11.77
CA TYR A 70 -11.49 -3.09 -12.42
C TYR A 70 -12.59 -2.48 -13.29
N GLN A 71 -13.25 -1.41 -12.85
CA GLN A 71 -14.22 -0.69 -13.69
C GLN A 71 -13.55 -0.11 -14.95
N LYS A 72 -12.36 0.46 -14.80
CA LYS A 72 -11.59 0.99 -15.93
C LYS A 72 -11.14 -0.11 -16.89
N TYR A 73 -10.76 -1.27 -16.38
CA TYR A 73 -10.48 -2.47 -17.19
C TYR A 73 -11.69 -2.87 -18.06
N LYS A 74 -12.89 -2.96 -17.46
CA LYS A 74 -14.12 -3.27 -18.21
C LYS A 74 -14.41 -2.30 -19.36
N ASN A 75 -14.08 -1.02 -19.15
CA ASN A 75 -14.28 0.05 -20.12
C ASN A 75 -13.10 0.17 -21.10
N GLN A 76 -12.11 -0.72 -21.05
CA GLN A 76 -10.90 -0.69 -21.88
C GLN A 76 -10.07 0.61 -21.73
N ASP A 77 -10.24 1.32 -20.63
CA ASP A 77 -9.42 2.50 -20.27
C ASP A 77 -8.15 2.03 -19.55
N TRP A 78 -7.21 1.53 -20.34
CA TRP A 78 -5.98 0.91 -19.84
C TRP A 78 -5.11 1.84 -19.00
N ASN A 79 -5.04 3.12 -19.37
CA ASN A 79 -4.28 4.12 -18.63
C ASN A 79 -4.83 4.34 -17.23
N ALA A 80 -6.15 4.55 -17.15
CA ALA A 80 -6.79 4.73 -15.84
C ALA A 80 -6.75 3.46 -15.01
N MET A 81 -6.93 2.28 -15.64
CA MET A 81 -6.78 1.00 -14.96
C MET A 81 -5.40 0.88 -14.33
N MET A 82 -4.34 1.15 -15.10
CA MET A 82 -2.96 1.06 -14.63
C MET A 82 -2.66 2.04 -13.51
N ARG A 83 -3.07 3.31 -13.62
CA ARG A 83 -2.87 4.31 -12.57
C ARG A 83 -3.45 3.85 -11.24
N ASN A 84 -4.67 3.34 -11.27
CA ASN A 84 -5.38 2.93 -10.06
C ASN A 84 -4.85 1.61 -9.49
N HIS A 85 -4.53 0.65 -10.35
CA HIS A 85 -4.01 -0.65 -9.91
C HIS A 85 -2.59 -0.55 -9.34
N LEU A 86 -1.71 0.16 -10.01
CA LEU A 86 -0.33 0.38 -9.55
C LEU A 86 -0.19 1.53 -8.55
N ARG A 87 -1.24 2.34 -8.37
CA ARG A 87 -1.24 3.50 -7.45
C ARG A 87 -0.15 4.50 -7.77
N ILE A 88 0.12 4.71 -9.06
CA ILE A 88 1.17 5.62 -9.54
C ILE A 88 0.57 6.75 -10.37
N HIS A 89 1.28 7.87 -10.38
CA HIS A 89 0.95 8.97 -11.27
C HIS A 89 1.50 8.66 -12.66
N LEU A 90 0.61 8.49 -13.63
CA LEU A 90 0.93 8.39 -15.05
C LEU A 90 0.36 9.62 -15.76
N GLU A 91 1.13 10.18 -16.69
CA GLU A 91 0.63 11.22 -17.57
C GLU A 91 -0.56 10.71 -18.40
N ASN A 92 -1.41 11.64 -18.86
CA ASN A 92 -2.60 11.29 -19.64
C ASN A 92 -2.28 10.88 -21.09
N ALA A 93 -1.00 10.72 -21.44
CA ALA A 93 -0.60 10.22 -22.74
C ALA A 93 -1.01 8.73 -22.90
N PRO A 94 -1.50 8.30 -24.06
CA PRO A 94 -1.87 6.92 -24.29
C PRO A 94 -0.64 6.01 -24.17
N LEU A 95 -0.78 4.92 -23.43
CA LEU A 95 0.24 3.88 -23.36
C LEU A 95 0.44 3.22 -24.73
N SER A 96 1.67 2.88 -25.08
CA SER A 96 1.92 2.13 -26.30
C SER A 96 1.22 0.77 -26.25
N SER A 97 0.75 0.28 -27.40
CA SER A 97 0.05 -1.01 -27.49
C SER A 97 0.87 -2.16 -26.90
N ALA A 98 2.19 -2.13 -27.08
CA ALA A 98 3.09 -3.16 -26.54
C ALA A 98 3.09 -3.16 -25.00
N ILE A 99 3.13 -1.98 -24.37
CA ILE A 99 3.04 -1.86 -22.92
C ILE A 99 1.69 -2.33 -22.42
N VAL A 100 0.60 -1.94 -23.08
CA VAL A 100 -0.76 -2.37 -22.71
C VAL A 100 -0.87 -3.88 -22.74
N ILE A 101 -0.46 -4.54 -23.83
CA ILE A 101 -0.50 -6.00 -23.96
C ILE A 101 0.35 -6.67 -22.88
N PHE A 102 1.59 -6.22 -22.67
CA PHE A 102 2.49 -6.77 -21.66
C PHE A 102 1.89 -6.69 -20.24
N LEU A 103 1.31 -5.55 -19.89
CA LEU A 103 0.74 -5.32 -18.57
C LEU A 103 -0.55 -6.10 -18.36
N ILE A 104 -1.41 -6.21 -19.37
CA ILE A 104 -2.61 -7.06 -19.30
C ILE A 104 -2.19 -8.51 -19.06
N THR A 105 -1.18 -9.00 -19.79
CA THR A 105 -0.71 -10.38 -19.66
C THR A 105 -0.15 -10.66 -18.26
N ILE A 106 0.57 -9.73 -17.67
CA ILE A 106 1.23 -9.95 -16.36
C ILE A 106 0.31 -9.66 -15.18
N ILE A 107 -0.49 -8.57 -15.27
CA ILE A 107 -1.24 -8.06 -14.12
C ILE A 107 -2.66 -8.59 -14.09
N VAL A 108 -3.28 -8.72 -15.25
CA VAL A 108 -4.72 -9.02 -15.36
C VAL A 108 -4.98 -10.49 -15.63
N LEU A 109 -4.12 -11.16 -16.39
CA LEU A 109 -4.25 -12.60 -16.59
C LEU A 109 -3.61 -13.33 -15.40
N PRO A 110 -4.42 -13.96 -14.54
CA PRO A 110 -3.89 -14.77 -13.45
C PRO A 110 -3.08 -15.93 -14.00
N LYS A 111 -1.98 -16.24 -13.34
CA LYS A 111 -1.14 -17.41 -13.68
C LYS A 111 -1.85 -18.76 -13.52
N ASN A 112 -3.04 -18.76 -12.88
CA ASN A 112 -3.92 -19.94 -12.75
C ASN A 112 -5.39 -19.53 -12.71
N SER A 113 -6.24 -20.28 -13.39
CA SER A 113 -7.70 -20.06 -13.46
C SER A 113 -8.43 -20.12 -12.09
N SER A 114 -7.83 -20.71 -11.08
CA SER A 114 -8.38 -20.78 -9.71
C SER A 114 -8.36 -19.44 -8.95
N GLU A 115 -7.39 -18.57 -9.21
CA GLU A 115 -7.32 -17.25 -8.56
C GLU A 115 -8.34 -16.24 -9.11
N LEU A 116 -8.79 -16.42 -10.35
CA LEU A 116 -9.83 -15.57 -10.95
C LEU A 116 -11.17 -15.73 -10.24
N THR A 117 -11.51 -16.94 -9.86
CA THR A 117 -12.79 -17.26 -9.21
C THR A 117 -12.84 -16.71 -7.79
N GLU A 118 -11.73 -16.72 -7.09
CA GLU A 118 -11.62 -16.23 -5.71
C GLU A 118 -11.69 -14.68 -5.63
N ARG A 119 -11.01 -13.98 -6.53
CA ARG A 119 -11.05 -12.50 -6.61
C ARG A 119 -12.40 -11.96 -7.09
N LEU A 120 -13.09 -12.69 -7.94
CA LEU A 120 -14.43 -12.31 -8.42
C LEU A 120 -15.52 -12.59 -7.38
N SER A 121 -15.33 -13.53 -6.48
CA SER A 121 -16.28 -13.83 -5.40
C SER A 121 -16.23 -12.81 -4.25
N CYS A 122 -15.13 -12.10 -4.08
CA CYS A 122 -15.00 -11.01 -3.10
C CYS A 122 -15.64 -9.68 -3.54
N CYS A 123 -16.14 -9.58 -4.78
CA CYS A 123 -16.72 -8.36 -5.35
C CYS A 123 -18.25 -8.40 -5.48
N ASN A 124 -18.93 -9.41 -4.92
CA ASN A 124 -20.40 -9.48 -4.85
C ASN A 124 -20.92 -9.01 -3.50
#